data_2a0db5a33b8ddb787e0e5ac13563980e
#
_entry.id   2a0db5a33b8ddb787e0e5ac13563980e
#
_cell.length_a   1.000
_cell.length_b   1.000
_cell.length_c   1.000
_cell.angle_alpha   90.00
_cell.angle_beta   90.00
_cell.angle_gamma   90.00
#
_symmetry.space_group_name_H-M   'P 1'
#
loop_
_entity.id
_entity.type
_entity.pdbx_description
1 polymer ?
#
loop_
_entity_poly.entity_id
_entity_poly.type
_entity_poly.pdbx_seq_one_letter_code
_entity_poly.pdbx_strand_id
1 'polypeptide(L)'
;MAVPSRPSAPGGAHSHDPSAFAATSPPPTTDEHEAQIRRSQGPVAANPSAPPLTGAVPAPAPLGPGRDPELVEQGAIRSLAGFLVSYDQGELGVFWPIYQGQNILGRKGAAAGLDIEIDSPTTSSRHATVYASARPGRLKIEDSGSTNGTFQNEVPIERGKKVELRDNDTLRFGGFNVIVKIV
;
A
#
# COMPACT_ATOMS: atom_id res chain seq x y z
N MET A 1 61.24 35.15 1.20
CA MET A 1 60.23 35.82 0.41
C MET A 1 58.89 35.58 1.07
N ALA A 2 58.09 36.62 1.16
CA ALA A 2 57.07 36.88 2.15
C ALA A 2 55.88 35.91 2.21
N VAL A 3 55.50 35.48 3.45
CA VAL A 3 54.22 34.83 3.78
C VAL A 3 53.22 35.95 4.13
N PRO A 4 52.05 36.00 3.53
CA PRO A 4 51.03 36.92 3.98
C PRO A 4 50.13 36.30 5.08
N SER A 5 49.92 37.13 6.09
CA SER A 5 49.21 36.91 7.33
C SER A 5 47.70 36.67 7.15
N ARG A 6 47.19 35.85 8.08
CA ARG A 6 45.77 35.54 8.30
C ARG A 6 45.10 36.67 9.11
N PRO A 7 43.92 37.17 8.74
CA PRO A 7 43.15 38.04 9.61
C PRO A 7 42.28 37.27 10.60
N SER A 8 42.27 37.77 11.84
CA SER A 8 41.49 37.27 12.97
C SER A 8 40.00 37.57 12.83
N ALA A 9 39.18 36.63 13.30
CA ALA A 9 37.74 36.80 13.43
C ALA A 9 37.40 37.56 14.73
N PRO A 10 36.36 38.42 14.71
CA PRO A 10 35.81 38.97 15.96
C PRO A 10 34.73 38.02 16.51
N GLY A 11 34.82 37.80 17.81
CA GLY A 11 33.84 37.06 18.58
C GLY A 11 32.51 37.82 18.69
N GLY A 12 31.40 37.09 18.48
CA GLY A 12 30.05 37.54 18.79
C GLY A 12 29.51 36.62 19.90
N ALA A 13 29.47 37.09 21.11
CA ALA A 13 28.78 36.46 22.23
C ALA A 13 27.28 36.69 22.06
N HIS A 14 26.51 35.63 21.78
CA HIS A 14 25.08 35.64 21.94
C HIS A 14 24.68 34.96 23.26
N SER A 15 24.17 35.83 24.13
CA SER A 15 23.55 35.51 25.40
C SER A 15 22.36 34.57 25.16
N HIS A 16 22.38 33.41 25.79
CA HIS A 16 21.22 32.56 25.95
C HIS A 16 20.33 33.13 27.05
N ASP A 17 19.12 33.50 26.69
CA ASP A 17 18.05 33.83 27.63
C ASP A 17 17.26 32.56 27.94
N PRO A 18 17.24 32.08 29.19
CA PRO A 18 16.53 30.87 29.60
C PRO A 18 15.17 31.25 30.21
N SER A 19 14.24 31.77 29.44
CA SER A 19 12.89 32.04 29.96
C SER A 19 11.82 31.85 28.89
N ALA A 20 11.51 30.61 28.55
CA ALA A 20 10.25 30.25 27.92
C ALA A 20 9.93 28.77 28.22
N PHE A 21 9.75 28.43 29.49
CA PHE A 21 9.01 27.22 29.85
C PHE A 21 7.52 27.52 29.68
N ALA A 22 6.99 27.21 28.51
CA ALA A 22 5.56 27.15 28.28
C ALA A 22 4.99 25.98 29.08
N ALA A 23 4.04 26.27 29.93
CA ALA A 23 3.33 25.33 30.79
C ALA A 23 2.68 24.22 29.97
N THR A 24 3.20 23.01 30.12
CA THR A 24 2.58 21.79 29.65
C THR A 24 1.36 21.50 30.55
N SER A 25 0.16 21.62 30.02
CA SER A 25 -1.05 21.20 30.71
C SER A 25 -0.98 19.71 31.02
N PRO A 26 -1.38 19.27 32.21
CA PRO A 26 -1.40 17.85 32.57
C PRO A 26 -2.46 17.10 31.70
N PRO A 27 -2.24 15.81 31.41
CA PRO A 27 -3.24 15.02 30.70
C PRO A 27 -4.52 14.89 31.55
N PRO A 28 -5.70 14.81 30.88
CA PRO A 28 -6.98 14.66 31.59
C PRO A 28 -6.99 13.35 32.39
N THR A 29 -7.49 13.44 33.61
CA THR A 29 -7.65 12.31 34.51
C THR A 29 -8.73 11.36 34.01
N THR A 30 -8.58 10.09 34.33
CA THR A 30 -9.43 8.95 33.89
C THR A 30 -10.93 9.15 34.16
N ASP A 31 -11.29 10.01 35.15
CA ASP A 31 -12.68 10.27 35.49
C ASP A 31 -13.45 11.13 34.49
N GLU A 32 -12.79 12.01 33.73
CA GLU A 32 -13.48 12.82 32.72
C GLU A 32 -13.84 12.03 31.45
N HIS A 33 -13.09 10.96 31.16
CA HIS A 33 -13.35 10.09 29.99
C HIS A 33 -14.58 9.19 30.23
N GLU A 34 -14.82 8.73 31.46
CA GLU A 34 -15.97 7.90 31.80
C GLU A 34 -17.27 8.72 31.84
N ALA A 35 -17.22 10.00 32.16
CA ALA A 35 -18.42 10.87 32.19
C ALA A 35 -18.93 11.19 30.78
N GLN A 36 -18.07 11.17 29.76
CA GLN A 36 -18.45 11.45 28.36
C GLN A 36 -19.13 10.26 27.70
N ILE A 37 -18.76 9.02 28.08
CA ILE A 37 -19.35 7.78 27.55
C ILE A 37 -20.79 7.58 28.06
N ARG A 38 -21.14 8.04 29.28
CA ARG A 38 -22.46 7.89 29.85
C ARG A 38 -23.53 8.83 29.25
N ARG A 39 -23.14 9.88 28.53
CA ARG A 39 -24.05 10.84 27.93
C ARG A 39 -24.52 10.47 26.50
N SER A 40 -23.97 9.46 25.89
CA SER A 40 -24.33 9.02 24.53
C SER A 40 -25.26 7.82 24.47
N GLN A 41 -25.69 7.28 25.64
CA GLN A 41 -26.70 6.23 25.69
C GLN A 41 -28.06 6.84 26.10
N GLY A 42 -28.80 7.32 25.11
CA GLY A 42 -30.21 7.64 25.25
C GLY A 42 -31.04 6.38 25.51
N PRO A 43 -32.23 6.51 26.16
CA PRO A 43 -33.04 5.37 26.48
C PRO A 43 -33.53 4.65 25.23
N VAL A 44 -33.23 3.35 25.14
CA VAL A 44 -33.75 2.47 24.09
C VAL A 44 -35.26 2.31 24.33
N ALA A 45 -36.06 2.95 23.51
CA ALA A 45 -37.50 2.74 23.48
C ALA A 45 -37.78 1.29 23.07
N ALA A 46 -38.36 0.52 23.98
CA ALA A 46 -38.88 -0.80 23.71
C ALA A 46 -39.97 -0.72 22.64
N ASN A 47 -39.79 -1.36 21.51
CA ASN A 47 -40.79 -1.51 20.47
C ASN A 47 -41.56 -2.83 20.71
N PRO A 48 -42.83 -2.79 21.18
CA PRO A 48 -43.62 -3.99 21.39
C PRO A 48 -44.46 -4.29 20.15
N SER A 49 -43.86 -4.91 19.12
CA SER A 49 -44.61 -5.55 18.03
C SER A 49 -43.68 -6.44 17.19
N ALA A 50 -43.29 -7.57 17.78
CA ALA A 50 -42.81 -8.70 17.00
C ALA A 50 -43.98 -9.64 16.75
N PRO A 51 -44.37 -9.96 15.51
CA PRO A 51 -45.31 -11.01 15.21
C PRO A 51 -44.71 -12.39 15.52
N PRO A 52 -45.51 -13.39 15.90
CA PRO A 52 -45.04 -14.74 16.24
C PRO A 52 -44.43 -15.41 15.02
N LEU A 53 -43.26 -15.99 15.21
CA LEU A 53 -42.60 -16.86 14.24
C LEU A 53 -43.39 -18.17 14.13
N THR A 54 -44.36 -18.22 13.22
CA THR A 54 -44.98 -19.48 12.80
C THR A 54 -44.18 -19.97 11.58
N GLY A 55 -43.51 -21.08 11.74
CA GLY A 55 -42.67 -21.66 10.75
C GLY A 55 -43.41 -22.08 9.48
N ALA A 56 -42.93 -21.58 8.39
CA ALA A 56 -43.00 -22.26 7.08
C ALA A 56 -41.72 -21.90 6.39
N VAL A 57 -40.78 -22.85 6.36
CA VAL A 57 -39.62 -22.82 5.45
C VAL A 57 -40.22 -22.89 4.05
N PRO A 58 -40.08 -21.87 3.20
CA PRO A 58 -40.52 -22.02 1.81
C PRO A 58 -39.64 -23.10 1.18
N ALA A 59 -40.27 -24.11 0.61
CA ALA A 59 -39.58 -25.11 -0.19
C ALA A 59 -38.75 -24.42 -1.29
N PRO A 60 -37.55 -24.90 -1.61
CA PRO A 60 -36.78 -24.34 -2.70
C PRO A 60 -37.58 -24.44 -3.98
N ALA A 61 -37.71 -23.30 -4.67
CA ALA A 61 -38.38 -23.23 -5.98
C ALA A 61 -37.68 -24.21 -6.94
N PRO A 62 -38.43 -24.91 -7.80
CA PRO A 62 -37.82 -25.83 -8.76
C PRO A 62 -36.90 -25.02 -9.68
N LEU A 63 -35.63 -25.46 -9.73
CA LEU A 63 -34.62 -24.96 -10.65
C LEU A 63 -35.15 -25.12 -12.09
N GLY A 64 -35.41 -23.99 -12.77
CA GLY A 64 -35.72 -23.97 -14.18
C GLY A 64 -34.61 -24.66 -15.01
N PRO A 65 -34.94 -25.31 -16.13
CA PRO A 65 -33.96 -25.96 -16.97
C PRO A 65 -33.08 -24.89 -17.63
N GLY A 66 -31.78 -24.93 -17.37
CA GLY A 66 -30.83 -24.11 -18.13
C GLY A 66 -29.82 -23.30 -17.31
N ARG A 67 -29.32 -23.84 -16.21
CA ARG A 67 -28.02 -23.43 -15.71
C ARG A 67 -27.13 -24.67 -15.68
N ASP A 68 -26.30 -24.76 -16.72
CA ASP A 68 -25.22 -25.71 -16.74
C ASP A 68 -24.36 -25.53 -15.49
N PRO A 69 -24.15 -26.59 -14.67
CA PRO A 69 -23.31 -26.50 -13.48
C PRO A 69 -21.82 -26.38 -13.80
N GLU A 70 -21.46 -26.03 -15.03
CA GLU A 70 -20.08 -26.04 -15.54
C GLU A 70 -19.49 -24.61 -15.71
N LEU A 71 -20.12 -23.61 -15.11
CA LEU A 71 -19.45 -22.33 -14.83
C LEU A 71 -19.03 -22.26 -13.35
N VAL A 72 -18.40 -23.33 -12.88
CA VAL A 72 -17.36 -23.18 -11.87
C VAL A 72 -16.36 -22.24 -12.53
N GLU A 73 -16.19 -21.05 -12.00
CA GLU A 73 -15.16 -20.09 -12.41
C GLU A 73 -13.84 -20.83 -12.62
N GLN A 74 -13.61 -21.28 -13.84
CA GLN A 74 -12.27 -21.57 -14.33
C GLN A 74 -11.58 -20.24 -14.19
N GLY A 75 -10.83 -20.10 -13.09
CA GLY A 75 -10.00 -18.93 -12.86
C GLY A 75 -9.26 -18.71 -14.16
N ALA A 76 -9.58 -17.61 -14.84
CA ALA A 76 -9.09 -17.34 -16.19
C ALA A 76 -7.59 -17.56 -16.17
N ILE A 77 -7.09 -18.55 -16.91
CA ILE A 77 -5.66 -18.88 -16.98
C ILE A 77 -4.99 -17.65 -17.52
N ARG A 78 -4.46 -16.82 -16.63
CA ARG A 78 -3.75 -15.58 -16.99
C ARG A 78 -2.38 -16.00 -17.52
N SER A 79 -2.08 -15.65 -18.76
CA SER A 79 -0.77 -15.91 -19.34
C SER A 79 0.33 -15.18 -18.56
N LEU A 80 1.44 -15.86 -18.31
CA LEU A 80 2.63 -15.26 -17.72
C LEU A 80 3.23 -14.26 -18.71
N ALA A 81 3.57 -13.07 -18.24
CA ALA A 81 4.14 -11.99 -19.03
C ALA A 81 5.57 -11.63 -18.59
N GLY A 82 5.93 -11.98 -17.36
CA GLY A 82 7.25 -11.67 -16.81
C GLY A 82 7.37 -11.95 -15.32
N PHE A 83 8.45 -11.46 -14.73
CA PHE A 83 8.76 -11.59 -13.31
C PHE A 83 9.36 -10.30 -12.78
N LEU A 84 9.13 -10.01 -11.51
CA LEU A 84 9.99 -9.15 -10.71
C LEU A 84 10.91 -10.04 -9.89
N VAL A 85 12.19 -9.70 -9.83
CA VAL A 85 13.21 -10.43 -9.07
C VAL A 85 13.91 -9.47 -8.13
N SER A 86 14.11 -9.83 -6.87
CA SER A 86 14.85 -9.04 -5.90
C SER A 86 15.85 -9.90 -5.15
N TYR A 87 16.99 -9.30 -4.84
CA TYR A 87 18.03 -9.88 -3.98
C TYR A 87 18.18 -9.10 -2.67
N ASP A 88 17.33 -8.10 -2.43
CA ASP A 88 17.39 -7.26 -1.20
C ASP A 88 17.11 -8.06 0.09
N GLN A 89 16.44 -9.22 -0.03
CA GLN A 89 16.06 -10.06 1.11
C GLN A 89 16.92 -11.32 1.27
N GLY A 90 17.96 -11.50 0.49
CA GLY A 90 18.86 -12.65 0.59
C GLY A 90 19.52 -13.02 -0.72
N GLU A 91 20.62 -13.77 -0.64
CA GLU A 91 21.45 -14.16 -1.79
C GLU A 91 20.72 -15.08 -2.79
N LEU A 92 19.74 -15.85 -2.33
CA LEU A 92 18.95 -16.73 -3.21
C LEU A 92 17.93 -15.98 -4.05
N GLY A 93 17.66 -14.72 -3.69
CA GLY A 93 16.65 -13.89 -4.34
C GLY A 93 15.21 -14.34 -4.09
N VAL A 94 14.29 -13.45 -4.35
CA VAL A 94 12.83 -13.69 -4.32
C VAL A 94 12.26 -13.22 -5.65
N PHE A 95 11.25 -13.89 -6.17
CA PHE A 95 10.60 -13.47 -7.41
C PHE A 95 9.08 -13.44 -7.26
N TRP A 96 8.45 -12.60 -8.06
CA TRP A 96 6.99 -12.48 -8.18
C TRP A 96 6.61 -12.58 -9.65
N PRO A 97 5.69 -13.50 -10.03
CA PRO A 97 5.20 -13.59 -11.39
C PRO A 97 4.30 -12.39 -11.74
N ILE A 98 4.41 -11.92 -12.97
CA ILE A 98 3.54 -10.91 -13.55
C ILE A 98 2.67 -11.60 -14.60
N TYR A 99 1.36 -11.55 -14.39
CA TYR A 99 0.41 -12.14 -15.32
C TYR A 99 -0.23 -11.08 -16.21
N GLN A 100 -0.75 -11.51 -17.36
CA GLN A 100 -1.50 -10.66 -18.27
C GLN A 100 -2.63 -9.91 -17.54
N GLY A 101 -2.79 -8.62 -17.87
CA GLY A 101 -3.74 -7.71 -17.24
C GLY A 101 -3.11 -6.82 -16.19
N GLN A 102 -3.87 -6.46 -15.18
CA GLN A 102 -3.41 -5.69 -14.03
C GLN A 102 -2.81 -6.58 -12.96
N ASN A 103 -1.69 -6.15 -12.38
CA ASN A 103 -1.06 -6.74 -11.22
C ASN A 103 -0.82 -5.64 -10.19
N ILE A 104 -1.54 -5.69 -9.08
CA ILE A 104 -1.48 -4.68 -8.02
C ILE A 104 -0.34 -5.05 -7.07
N LEU A 105 0.59 -4.12 -6.89
CA LEU A 105 1.77 -4.28 -6.05
C LEU A 105 1.63 -3.42 -4.79
N GLY A 106 1.98 -3.99 -3.66
CA GLY A 106 1.97 -3.28 -2.39
C GLY A 106 2.67 -4.01 -1.26
N ARG A 107 2.64 -3.39 -0.07
CA ARG A 107 3.25 -3.95 1.12
C ARG A 107 2.47 -5.17 1.60
N LYS A 108 3.18 -6.23 1.85
CA LYS A 108 2.66 -7.51 2.35
C LYS A 108 1.77 -7.32 3.59
N GLY A 109 0.58 -7.91 3.52
CA GLY A 109 -0.40 -7.88 4.61
C GLY A 109 -1.03 -6.51 4.91
N ALA A 110 -0.73 -5.45 4.12
CA ALA A 110 -1.22 -4.09 4.39
C ALA A 110 -2.51 -3.73 3.61
N ALA A 111 -2.87 -4.50 2.58
CA ALA A 111 -4.11 -4.33 1.83
C ALA A 111 -4.58 -5.67 1.25
N ALA A 112 -5.89 -5.83 1.08
CA ALA A 112 -6.45 -6.98 0.37
C ALA A 112 -6.35 -6.80 -1.15
N GLY A 113 -6.29 -7.93 -1.90
CA GLY A 113 -6.31 -7.94 -3.36
C GLY A 113 -5.01 -7.44 -4.00
N LEU A 114 -3.88 -7.65 -3.34
CA LEU A 114 -2.56 -7.49 -3.94
C LEU A 114 -2.20 -8.76 -4.72
N ASP A 115 -1.70 -8.58 -5.95
CA ASP A 115 -1.13 -9.67 -6.76
C ASP A 115 0.36 -9.88 -6.42
N ILE A 116 1.05 -8.81 -6.04
CA ILE A 116 2.47 -8.78 -5.72
C ILE A 116 2.66 -8.16 -4.34
N GLU A 117 3.08 -8.97 -3.38
CA GLU A 117 3.30 -8.56 -2.00
C GLU A 117 4.79 -8.43 -1.70
N ILE A 118 5.22 -7.21 -1.36
CA ILE A 118 6.61 -6.90 -1.00
C ILE A 118 6.71 -6.72 0.51
N ASP A 119 7.59 -7.48 1.14
CA ASP A 119 7.88 -7.38 2.56
C ASP A 119 8.93 -6.29 2.82
N SER A 120 8.50 -5.04 2.73
CA SER A 120 9.33 -3.87 2.99
C SER A 120 8.51 -2.76 3.65
N PRO A 121 9.01 -2.15 4.75
CA PRO A 121 8.32 -1.07 5.44
C PRO A 121 8.24 0.22 4.62
N THR A 122 9.11 0.37 3.61
CA THR A 122 9.17 1.55 2.74
C THR A 122 8.17 1.46 1.58
N THR A 123 7.59 0.27 1.35
CA THR A 123 6.55 0.06 0.33
C THR A 123 5.18 0.44 0.90
N SER A 124 4.39 1.21 0.15
CA SER A 124 3.03 1.60 0.53
C SER A 124 2.05 0.43 0.43
N SER A 125 0.90 0.48 1.15
CA SER A 125 -0.12 -0.58 1.15
C SER A 125 -0.58 -0.97 -0.26
N ARG A 126 -0.83 0.01 -1.12
CA ARG A 126 -0.96 -0.10 -2.58
C ARG A 126 0.05 0.87 -3.18
N HIS A 127 1.12 0.35 -3.73
CA HIS A 127 2.26 1.18 -4.13
C HIS A 127 2.24 1.51 -5.62
N ALA A 128 2.10 0.49 -6.44
CA ALA A 128 2.13 0.61 -7.89
C ALA A 128 1.21 -0.44 -8.54
N THR A 129 0.91 -0.23 -9.82
CA THR A 129 0.19 -1.19 -10.65
C THR A 129 1.00 -1.51 -11.89
N VAL A 130 1.26 -2.79 -12.12
CA VAL A 130 1.92 -3.29 -13.33
C VAL A 130 0.85 -3.77 -14.31
N TYR A 131 0.85 -3.22 -15.50
CA TYR A 131 -0.02 -3.59 -16.62
C TYR A 131 0.77 -4.45 -17.58
N ALA A 132 0.30 -5.65 -17.86
CA ALA A 132 1.01 -6.61 -18.69
C ALA A 132 0.17 -7.09 -19.86
N SER A 133 0.81 -7.17 -21.04
CA SER A 133 0.31 -7.86 -22.21
C SER A 133 1.24 -9.05 -22.50
N ALA A 134 0.69 -10.26 -22.61
CA ALA A 134 1.50 -11.45 -22.84
C ALA A 134 1.99 -11.58 -24.29
N ARG A 135 1.30 -10.92 -25.25
CA ARG A 135 1.65 -11.03 -26.68
C ARG A 135 1.41 -9.72 -27.41
N PRO A 136 2.45 -8.97 -27.84
CA PRO A 136 3.86 -9.14 -27.47
C PRO A 136 4.05 -8.80 -26.00
N GLY A 137 5.03 -9.42 -25.34
CA GLY A 137 5.36 -9.16 -23.93
C GLY A 137 5.68 -7.68 -23.70
N ARG A 138 4.71 -6.92 -23.23
CA ARG A 138 4.86 -5.49 -22.89
C ARG A 138 4.40 -5.26 -21.48
N LEU A 139 5.25 -4.65 -20.71
CA LEU A 139 4.96 -4.26 -19.34
C LEU A 139 4.93 -2.74 -19.25
N LYS A 140 3.98 -2.20 -18.50
CA LYS A 140 3.93 -0.80 -18.10
C LYS A 140 3.71 -0.73 -16.62
N ILE A 141 4.26 0.28 -15.96
CA ILE A 141 4.08 0.53 -14.55
C ILE A 141 3.47 1.91 -14.32
N GLU A 142 2.66 2.02 -13.29
CA GLU A 142 2.05 3.25 -12.81
C GLU A 142 2.21 3.34 -11.28
N ASP A 143 2.70 4.47 -10.78
CA ASP A 143 2.70 4.75 -9.34
C ASP A 143 1.27 5.08 -8.90
N SER A 144 0.73 4.30 -7.97
CA SER A 144 -0.65 4.42 -7.48
C SER A 144 -0.83 5.45 -6.35
N GLY A 145 0.12 6.39 -6.21
CA GLY A 145 0.14 7.40 -5.15
C GLY A 145 0.96 6.96 -3.94
N SER A 146 2.08 6.30 -4.18
CA SER A 146 2.96 5.82 -3.12
C SER A 146 3.55 6.96 -2.28
N THR A 147 3.90 6.68 -1.02
CA THR A 147 4.49 7.67 -0.10
C THR A 147 5.93 8.00 -0.47
N ASN A 148 6.72 6.97 -0.78
CA ASN A 148 8.16 7.10 -1.01
C ASN A 148 8.54 7.10 -2.51
N GLY A 149 7.57 7.04 -3.40
CA GLY A 149 7.77 7.06 -4.85
C GLY A 149 8.20 5.73 -5.46
N THR A 150 7.93 5.62 -6.76
CA THR A 150 8.39 4.54 -7.64
C THR A 150 9.44 5.08 -8.58
N PHE A 151 10.51 4.35 -8.80
CA PHE A 151 11.62 4.75 -9.67
C PHE A 151 11.92 3.65 -10.69
N GLN A 152 12.22 4.04 -11.92
CA GLN A 152 12.73 3.18 -12.99
C GLN A 152 14.14 3.61 -13.34
N ASN A 153 15.13 2.72 -13.18
CA ASN A 153 16.55 3.03 -13.43
C ASN A 153 16.97 4.34 -12.75
N GLU A 154 16.61 4.49 -11.47
CA GLU A 154 16.81 5.66 -10.61
C GLU A 154 16.04 6.94 -11.03
N VAL A 155 15.26 6.91 -12.11
CA VAL A 155 14.41 8.02 -12.54
C VAL A 155 13.03 7.90 -11.89
N PRO A 156 12.54 8.94 -11.18
CA PRO A 156 11.23 8.88 -10.54
C PRO A 156 10.10 8.82 -11.59
N ILE A 157 9.13 7.97 -11.33
CA ILE A 157 7.90 7.86 -12.12
C ILE A 157 6.87 8.84 -11.55
N GLU A 158 6.32 9.70 -12.40
CA GLU A 158 5.23 10.59 -12.01
C GLU A 158 3.98 9.78 -11.64
N ARG A 159 3.31 10.17 -10.55
CA ARG A 159 2.09 9.52 -10.08
C ARG A 159 1.01 9.51 -11.16
N GLY A 160 0.36 8.35 -11.34
CA GLY A 160 -0.69 8.17 -12.33
C GLY A 160 -0.20 8.09 -13.78
N LYS A 161 1.09 8.23 -14.03
CA LYS A 161 1.68 8.10 -15.37
C LYS A 161 2.12 6.66 -15.62
N LYS A 162 1.68 6.11 -16.74
CA LYS A 162 2.11 4.78 -17.20
C LYS A 162 3.42 4.87 -17.96
N VAL A 163 4.45 4.21 -17.45
CA VAL A 163 5.77 4.15 -18.07
C VAL A 163 6.03 2.73 -18.57
N GLU A 164 6.58 2.59 -19.79
CA GLU A 164 6.91 1.29 -20.37
C GLU A 164 8.18 0.73 -19.72
N LEU A 165 8.14 -0.57 -19.39
CA LEU A 165 9.26 -1.32 -18.81
C LEU A 165 9.94 -2.15 -19.89
N ARG A 166 11.24 -2.26 -19.76
CA ARG A 166 12.09 -3.11 -20.60
C ARG A 166 12.66 -4.26 -19.78
N ASP A 167 13.08 -5.30 -20.45
CA ASP A 167 13.81 -6.39 -19.81
C ASP A 167 15.08 -5.88 -19.15
N ASN A 168 15.36 -6.34 -17.93
CA ASN A 168 16.46 -5.89 -17.07
C ASN A 168 16.35 -4.47 -16.50
N ASP A 169 15.23 -3.76 -16.69
CA ASP A 169 15.03 -2.51 -15.95
C ASP A 169 15.05 -2.76 -14.45
N THR A 170 15.69 -1.85 -13.72
CA THR A 170 15.64 -1.82 -12.25
C THR A 170 14.49 -0.94 -11.80
N LEU A 171 13.62 -1.48 -10.95
CA LEU A 171 12.59 -0.70 -10.29
C LEU A 171 12.91 -0.58 -8.80
N ARG A 172 12.57 0.57 -8.21
CA ARG A 172 12.68 0.79 -6.79
C ARG A 172 11.35 1.29 -6.23
N PHE A 173 10.83 0.56 -5.24
CA PHE A 173 9.59 0.87 -4.54
C PHE A 173 9.92 1.42 -3.15
N GLY A 174 10.00 2.75 -3.03
CA GLY A 174 10.59 3.37 -1.85
C GLY A 174 12.07 3.01 -1.72
N GLY A 175 12.42 2.14 -0.79
CA GLY A 175 13.80 1.65 -0.61
C GLY A 175 14.03 0.22 -1.12
N PHE A 176 13.05 -0.44 -1.73
CA PHE A 176 13.12 -1.84 -2.15
C PHE A 176 13.39 -1.97 -3.66
N ASN A 177 14.45 -2.70 -4.03
CA ASN A 177 14.89 -2.85 -5.41
C ASN A 177 14.44 -4.18 -6.01
N VAL A 178 13.99 -4.13 -7.27
CA VAL A 178 13.67 -5.30 -8.08
C VAL A 178 14.17 -5.14 -9.50
N ILE A 179 14.43 -6.26 -10.17
CA ILE A 179 14.78 -6.34 -11.58
C ILE A 179 13.58 -6.90 -12.34
N VAL A 180 13.24 -6.28 -13.45
CA VAL A 180 12.17 -6.72 -14.36
C VAL A 180 12.71 -7.79 -15.31
N LYS A 181 11.99 -8.88 -15.46
CA LYS A 181 12.21 -9.91 -16.47
C LYS A 181 10.97 -10.10 -17.32
N ILE A 182 11.10 -9.98 -18.64
CA ILE A 182 9.99 -10.13 -19.61
C ILE A 182 10.13 -11.50 -20.30
N VAL A 183 9.01 -12.19 -20.49
CA VAL A 183 8.97 -13.53 -21.13
C VAL A 183 8.27 -13.45 -22.49
#